data_0a6916e4cd3e7380591661bf8a014699
#
_entry.id   0a6916e4cd3e7380591661bf8a014699
#
_cell.length_a   1.000
_cell.length_b   1.000
_cell.length_c   1.000
_cell.angle_alpha   90.00
_cell.angle_beta   90.00
_cell.angle_gamma   90.00
#
_symmetry.space_group_name_H-M   'P 1'
#
loop_
_entity.id
_entity.type
_entity.pdbx_description
1 polymer ?
#
loop_
_entity_poly.entity_id
_entity_poly.type
_entity_poly.pdbx_seq_one_letter_code
_entity_poly.pdbx_strand_id
1 'polypeptide(L)'
;MKKSTIFFLSFFFIAFLACNSSDDDIVLTDDDQSGGPQSPIELFPENFQITGSSANDILSNNNFSSITVEIAFVQGFRPTQEAIDGFEDFLQLHSFKENINLVFTELPSPQEADLTLQEISDLEIENRTVYNDGDNLGVYIYFADAPSENDDIDEGLVTLGAVYRNTSMVIYESTIIALASNSDLVTATDIESATLNHEFGHLMGLVNLGTVAINDHEDTTTDDDGNVVGNNHCNVPGCLMLAQLSFNLPSIRQNVSFGKEQGLKSDCSLNGLQLLEQLEINAASSNSDIVPVLDPECRLDLSGNGGRPSTDT
;
A
#
# COMPACT_ATOMS: atom_id res chain seq x y z
N MET A 1 -58.19 -28.72 36.93
CA MET A 1 -59.20 -28.06 36.09
C MET A 1 -58.60 -27.74 34.77
N LYS A 2 -58.70 -28.59 33.79
CA LYS A 2 -59.70 -28.73 32.69
C LYS A 2 -60.01 -27.40 32.01
N LYS A 3 -59.56 -27.28 30.78
CA LYS A 3 -60.30 -27.20 29.49
C LYS A 3 -59.28 -26.75 28.41
N SER A 4 -58.93 -27.56 27.44
CA SER A 4 -59.69 -28.07 26.27
C SER A 4 -59.79 -27.04 25.13
N THR A 5 -59.00 -27.27 24.06
CA THR A 5 -59.33 -27.49 22.65
C THR A 5 -59.86 -26.29 21.84
N ILE A 6 -59.36 -26.03 20.67
CA ILE A 6 -59.95 -26.39 19.37
C ILE A 6 -59.00 -26.05 18.20
N PHE A 7 -58.83 -27.03 17.33
CA PHE A 7 -58.32 -27.12 15.99
C PHE A 7 -59.12 -26.28 14.99
N PHE A 8 -58.47 -25.59 14.05
CA PHE A 8 -59.08 -25.33 12.75
C PHE A 8 -58.07 -25.53 11.63
N LEU A 9 -58.28 -26.62 10.97
CA LEU A 9 -57.68 -27.04 9.71
C LEU A 9 -58.50 -26.38 8.58
N SER A 10 -57.91 -25.62 7.69
CA SER A 10 -58.59 -25.26 6.44
C SER A 10 -57.67 -25.54 5.26
N PHE A 11 -58.07 -26.58 4.61
CA PHE A 11 -57.61 -27.05 3.30
C PHE A 11 -58.21 -26.16 2.23
N PHE A 12 -57.37 -25.63 1.30
CA PHE A 12 -57.96 -25.17 0.04
C PHE A 12 -57.14 -25.64 -1.16
N PHE A 13 -57.89 -26.02 -2.14
CA PHE A 13 -57.71 -26.95 -3.20
C PHE A 13 -56.98 -26.35 -4.40
N ILE A 14 -56.27 -27.20 -5.08
CA ILE A 14 -55.56 -27.08 -6.35
C ILE A 14 -56.53 -26.82 -7.52
N ALA A 15 -56.17 -25.97 -8.41
CA ALA A 15 -56.65 -26.02 -9.78
C ALA A 15 -55.51 -25.85 -10.77
N PHE A 16 -55.12 -26.94 -11.42
CA PHE A 16 -54.35 -26.93 -12.67
C PHE A 16 -55.28 -26.52 -13.80
N LEU A 17 -54.79 -25.59 -14.60
CA LEU A 17 -55.24 -25.46 -16.00
C LEU A 17 -54.01 -25.30 -16.90
N ALA A 18 -53.95 -26.16 -17.87
CA ALA A 18 -52.90 -26.32 -18.85
C ALA A 18 -53.18 -25.50 -20.11
N CYS A 19 -52.08 -25.15 -20.74
CA CYS A 19 -51.85 -24.91 -22.16
C CYS A 19 -52.73 -23.91 -22.92
N ASN A 20 -52.10 -22.89 -23.46
CA ASN A 20 -52.15 -22.68 -24.90
C ASN A 20 -50.89 -21.97 -25.41
N SER A 21 -50.27 -22.56 -26.43
CA SER A 21 -49.17 -22.01 -27.21
C SER A 21 -49.69 -20.95 -28.16
N SER A 22 -49.12 -19.78 -28.13
CA SER A 22 -49.08 -18.86 -29.26
C SER A 22 -47.71 -18.20 -29.28
N ASP A 23 -47.02 -18.39 -30.40
CA ASP A 23 -45.80 -17.71 -30.78
C ASP A 23 -46.06 -16.21 -30.80
N ASP A 24 -45.49 -15.49 -29.85
CA ASP A 24 -45.29 -14.06 -29.98
C ASP A 24 -43.77 -13.80 -29.80
N ASP A 25 -43.18 -13.28 -30.85
CA ASP A 25 -41.81 -12.78 -30.89
C ASP A 25 -41.58 -11.81 -29.73
N ILE A 26 -40.84 -12.28 -28.72
CA ILE A 26 -40.31 -11.41 -27.67
C ILE A 26 -39.15 -10.67 -28.31
N VAL A 27 -39.42 -9.47 -28.75
CA VAL A 27 -38.39 -8.44 -28.96
C VAL A 27 -37.76 -8.20 -27.58
N LEU A 28 -36.59 -8.78 -27.38
CA LEU A 28 -35.71 -8.39 -26.26
C LEU A 28 -35.30 -6.95 -26.52
N THR A 29 -36.02 -6.02 -25.94
CA THR A 29 -35.49 -4.69 -25.70
C THR A 29 -34.47 -4.84 -24.59
N ASP A 30 -33.19 -4.84 -24.98
CA ASP A 30 -32.06 -4.56 -24.09
C ASP A 30 -32.25 -3.14 -23.53
N ASP A 31 -32.96 -3.03 -22.43
CA ASP A 31 -33.04 -1.80 -21.64
C ASP A 31 -33.16 -2.16 -20.15
N ASP A 32 -32.12 -2.86 -19.67
CA ASP A 32 -31.88 -3.00 -18.22
C ASP A 32 -30.54 -2.35 -17.89
N GLN A 33 -30.41 -1.08 -18.26
CA GLN A 33 -29.43 -0.19 -17.64
C GLN A 33 -29.95 0.22 -16.23
N SER A 34 -29.94 -0.70 -15.31
CA SER A 34 -29.94 -0.33 -13.89
C SER A 34 -28.55 0.21 -13.55
N GLY A 35 -28.22 1.40 -14.06
CA GLY A 35 -27.02 2.13 -13.72
C GLY A 35 -27.09 2.59 -12.26
N GLY A 36 -26.70 1.73 -11.33
CA GLY A 36 -26.23 2.17 -10.01
C GLY A 36 -24.96 3.01 -10.17
N PRO A 37 -24.58 3.82 -9.18
CA PRO A 37 -23.31 4.52 -9.23
C PRO A 37 -22.17 3.50 -9.40
N GLN A 38 -21.35 3.69 -10.44
CA GLN A 38 -20.19 2.83 -10.71
C GLN A 38 -19.17 3.04 -9.58
N SER A 39 -18.54 1.95 -9.18
CA SER A 39 -17.46 2.03 -8.16
C SER A 39 -16.22 2.72 -8.75
N PRO A 40 -15.38 3.37 -7.92
CA PRO A 40 -14.10 3.91 -8.38
C PRO A 40 -13.22 2.88 -9.10
N ILE A 41 -13.26 1.61 -8.70
CA ILE A 41 -12.51 0.53 -9.36
C ILE A 41 -12.98 0.32 -10.82
N GLU A 42 -14.29 0.47 -11.07
CA GLU A 42 -14.84 0.34 -12.43
C GLU A 42 -14.56 1.59 -13.28
N LEU A 43 -14.52 2.77 -12.66
CA LEU A 43 -14.27 4.05 -13.34
C LEU A 43 -12.80 4.29 -13.66
N PHE A 44 -11.89 3.87 -12.77
CA PHE A 44 -10.45 4.13 -12.83
C PHE A 44 -9.62 2.85 -12.66
N PRO A 45 -9.85 1.80 -13.46
CA PRO A 45 -9.22 0.49 -13.24
C PRO A 45 -7.68 0.55 -13.30
N GLU A 46 -7.10 1.54 -13.97
CA GLU A 46 -5.65 1.73 -14.05
C GLU A 46 -5.01 2.11 -12.70
N ASN A 47 -5.78 2.72 -11.79
CA ASN A 47 -5.28 3.04 -10.45
C ASN A 47 -5.36 1.88 -9.45
N PHE A 48 -5.97 0.75 -9.85
CA PHE A 48 -6.23 -0.40 -8.97
C PHE A 48 -5.54 -1.69 -9.46
N GLN A 49 -4.38 -1.55 -10.09
CA GLN A 49 -3.56 -2.66 -10.56
C GLN A 49 -2.63 -3.18 -9.45
N ILE A 50 -1.84 -4.21 -9.77
CA ILE A 50 -0.84 -4.76 -8.86
C ILE A 50 0.30 -3.75 -8.63
N THR A 51 0.91 -3.80 -7.45
CA THR A 51 2.06 -2.95 -7.07
C THR A 51 3.18 -3.02 -8.12
N GLY A 52 3.82 -1.89 -8.37
CA GLY A 52 4.93 -1.74 -9.32
C GLY A 52 4.52 -1.68 -10.80
N SER A 53 3.27 -2.03 -11.16
CA SER A 53 2.83 -1.98 -12.58
C SER A 53 2.79 -0.56 -13.16
N SER A 54 2.75 0.48 -12.31
CA SER A 54 2.84 1.89 -12.72
C SER A 54 4.25 2.49 -12.60
N ALA A 55 5.28 1.67 -12.40
CA ALA A 55 6.65 2.17 -12.19
C ALA A 55 7.11 3.13 -13.29
N ASN A 56 6.94 2.76 -14.57
CA ASN A 56 7.28 3.63 -15.68
C ASN A 56 6.42 4.91 -15.71
N ASP A 57 5.15 4.81 -15.39
CA ASP A 57 4.23 5.94 -15.36
C ASP A 57 4.57 6.93 -14.22
N ILE A 58 5.06 6.44 -13.10
CA ILE A 58 5.55 7.27 -11.98
C ILE A 58 6.87 7.96 -12.36
N LEU A 59 7.79 7.24 -12.98
CA LEU A 59 9.16 7.68 -13.20
C LEU A 59 9.32 8.52 -14.47
N SER A 60 8.70 8.11 -15.58
CA SER A 60 8.83 8.79 -16.86
C SER A 60 7.73 9.85 -17.07
N ASN A 61 7.90 10.68 -18.09
CA ASN A 61 6.86 11.61 -18.57
C ASN A 61 6.23 11.18 -19.91
N ASN A 62 6.33 9.88 -20.25
CA ASN A 62 5.85 9.38 -21.54
C ASN A 62 4.32 9.39 -21.63
N ASN A 63 3.65 8.94 -20.59
CA ASN A 63 2.19 8.87 -20.52
C ASN A 63 1.61 10.01 -19.67
N PHE A 64 2.27 10.34 -18.57
CA PHE A 64 1.85 11.35 -17.61
C PHE A 64 2.99 12.32 -17.35
N SER A 65 2.84 13.59 -17.74
CA SER A 65 3.84 14.63 -17.47
C SER A 65 3.76 15.20 -16.06
N SER A 66 2.64 15.02 -15.39
CA SER A 66 2.42 15.45 -14.01
C SER A 66 2.02 14.29 -13.10
N ILE A 67 2.23 14.48 -11.81
CA ILE A 67 1.77 13.57 -10.75
C ILE A 67 1.08 14.38 -9.66
N THR A 68 -0.06 13.91 -9.21
CA THR A 68 -0.73 14.43 -8.03
C THR A 68 -0.82 13.34 -6.99
N VAL A 69 -0.21 13.56 -5.83
CA VAL A 69 -0.27 12.66 -4.68
C VAL A 69 -1.30 13.19 -3.71
N GLU A 70 -2.38 12.45 -3.52
CA GLU A 70 -3.37 12.71 -2.48
C GLU A 70 -2.90 12.06 -1.18
N ILE A 71 -2.63 12.89 -0.18
CA ILE A 71 -2.20 12.50 1.16
C ILE A 71 -3.41 12.62 2.08
N ALA A 72 -4.04 11.49 2.35
CA ALA A 72 -5.15 11.38 3.29
C ALA A 72 -4.60 11.08 4.69
N PHE A 73 -5.14 11.72 5.72
CA PHE A 73 -4.68 11.55 7.10
C PHE A 73 -5.81 11.80 8.10
N VAL A 74 -5.70 11.21 9.29
CA VAL A 74 -6.60 11.48 10.40
C VAL A 74 -6.06 12.65 11.22
N GLN A 75 -6.96 13.43 11.84
CA GLN A 75 -6.57 14.56 12.69
C GLN A 75 -5.59 14.12 13.79
N GLY A 76 -4.43 14.78 13.88
CA GLY A 76 -3.34 14.44 14.81
C GLY A 76 -2.30 13.47 14.25
N PHE A 77 -2.54 12.90 13.05
CA PHE A 77 -1.68 11.96 12.36
C PHE A 77 -1.28 12.46 10.96
N ARG A 78 -1.24 13.78 10.82
CA ARG A 78 -0.73 14.40 9.60
C ARG A 78 0.79 14.27 9.57
N PRO A 79 1.38 13.86 8.41
CA PRO A 79 2.83 13.79 8.28
C PRO A 79 3.51 15.13 8.56
N THR A 80 4.74 15.07 9.03
CA THR A 80 5.55 16.27 9.27
C THR A 80 5.87 16.98 7.95
N GLN A 81 6.01 18.30 8.01
CA GLN A 81 6.32 19.07 6.80
C GLN A 81 7.68 18.72 6.22
N GLU A 82 8.67 18.46 7.09
CA GLU A 82 10.01 18.07 6.67
C GLU A 82 10.03 16.73 5.93
N ALA A 83 9.25 15.73 6.38
CA ALA A 83 9.15 14.45 5.68
C ALA A 83 8.48 14.61 4.30
N ILE A 84 7.46 15.48 4.22
CA ILE A 84 6.79 15.80 2.96
C ILE A 84 7.69 16.55 1.98
N ASP A 85 8.45 17.54 2.47
CA ASP A 85 9.42 18.27 1.63
C ASP A 85 10.50 17.31 1.11
N GLY A 86 11.02 16.41 1.96
CA GLY A 86 11.97 15.38 1.57
C GLY A 86 11.41 14.38 0.57
N PHE A 87 10.13 14.03 0.68
CA PHE A 87 9.45 13.18 -0.29
C PHE A 87 9.27 13.85 -1.65
N GLU A 88 8.93 15.14 -1.67
CA GLU A 88 8.87 15.91 -2.93
C GLU A 88 10.24 15.95 -3.60
N ASP A 89 11.31 16.21 -2.84
CA ASP A 89 12.69 16.16 -3.32
C ASP A 89 13.05 14.77 -3.87
N PHE A 90 12.66 13.70 -3.22
CA PHE A 90 12.85 12.31 -3.67
C PHE A 90 12.16 12.07 -5.03
N LEU A 91 10.90 12.51 -5.19
CA LEU A 91 10.20 12.44 -6.46
C LEU A 91 10.87 13.24 -7.56
N GLN A 92 11.31 14.48 -7.26
CA GLN A 92 12.00 15.35 -8.21
C GLN A 92 13.37 14.77 -8.64
N LEU A 93 14.07 14.12 -7.70
CA LEU A 93 15.39 13.53 -7.96
C LEU A 93 15.27 12.34 -8.92
N HIS A 94 14.28 11.48 -8.74
CA HIS A 94 14.22 10.20 -9.43
C HIS A 94 13.29 10.16 -10.65
N SER A 95 12.29 11.05 -10.73
CA SER A 95 11.33 11.05 -11.83
C SER A 95 11.55 12.19 -12.83
N PHE A 96 10.97 12.05 -14.02
CA PHE A 96 10.93 13.11 -15.04
C PHE A 96 9.66 13.96 -14.96
N LYS A 97 8.88 13.87 -13.88
CA LYS A 97 7.66 14.66 -13.73
C LYS A 97 7.95 16.14 -13.79
N GLU A 98 7.18 16.87 -14.61
CA GLU A 98 7.32 18.33 -14.79
C GLU A 98 6.62 19.10 -13.67
N ASN A 99 5.51 18.51 -13.16
CA ASN A 99 4.74 19.06 -12.06
C ASN A 99 4.44 17.95 -11.05
N ILE A 100 4.79 18.20 -9.80
CA ILE A 100 4.47 17.36 -8.65
C ILE A 100 3.52 18.17 -7.77
N ASN A 101 2.30 17.67 -7.57
CA ASN A 101 1.30 18.31 -6.73
C ASN A 101 0.99 17.42 -5.54
N LEU A 102 0.93 18.02 -4.34
CA LEU A 102 0.54 17.34 -3.11
C LEU A 102 -0.80 17.92 -2.65
N VAL A 103 -1.79 17.05 -2.46
CA VAL A 103 -3.14 17.41 -1.98
C VAL A 103 -3.36 16.74 -0.65
N PHE A 104 -3.76 17.50 0.36
CA PHE A 104 -3.97 17.00 1.72
C PHE A 104 -5.45 16.91 2.04
N THR A 105 -5.91 15.72 2.45
CA THR A 105 -7.30 15.43 2.78
C THR A 105 -7.39 14.89 4.20
N GLU A 106 -8.01 15.66 5.12
CA GLU A 106 -8.27 15.18 6.48
C GLU A 106 -9.51 14.29 6.48
N LEU A 107 -9.37 13.07 6.97
CA LEU A 107 -10.44 12.08 7.10
C LEU A 107 -10.85 11.90 8.56
N PRO A 108 -12.11 11.50 8.82
CA PRO A 108 -12.49 11.07 10.16
C PRO A 108 -11.76 9.76 10.52
N SER A 109 -11.44 9.60 11.81
CA SER A 109 -10.90 8.33 12.32
C SER A 109 -11.91 7.18 12.09
N PRO A 110 -11.47 6.03 11.58
CA PRO A 110 -12.29 4.83 11.53
C PRO A 110 -12.62 4.28 12.93
N GLN A 111 -11.88 4.70 13.97
CA GLN A 111 -12.05 4.28 15.37
C GLN A 111 -11.81 2.78 15.60
N GLU A 112 -10.94 2.17 14.78
CA GLU A 112 -10.50 0.80 14.93
C GLU A 112 -9.26 0.73 15.86
N ALA A 113 -9.07 -0.42 16.50
CA ALA A 113 -7.91 -0.65 17.37
C ALA A 113 -6.65 -0.95 16.56
N ASP A 114 -6.82 -1.61 15.43
CA ASP A 114 -5.86 -1.94 14.40
C ASP A 114 -6.57 -1.93 13.03
N LEU A 115 -5.82 -1.87 11.94
CA LEU A 115 -6.35 -1.76 10.59
C LEU A 115 -5.84 -2.88 9.69
N THR A 116 -6.77 -3.54 9.02
CA THR A 116 -6.51 -4.44 7.92
C THR A 116 -6.23 -3.66 6.62
N LEU A 117 -5.49 -4.24 5.68
CA LEU A 117 -5.34 -3.64 4.35
C LEU A 117 -6.66 -3.55 3.59
N GLN A 118 -7.62 -4.43 3.89
CA GLN A 118 -8.94 -4.37 3.27
C GLN A 118 -9.72 -3.14 3.75
N GLU A 119 -9.73 -2.85 5.05
CA GLU A 119 -10.35 -1.65 5.60
C GLU A 119 -9.71 -0.38 5.05
N ILE A 120 -8.37 -0.35 4.93
CA ILE A 120 -7.65 0.76 4.31
C ILE A 120 -8.03 0.93 2.83
N SER A 121 -8.16 -0.17 2.10
CA SER A 121 -8.62 -0.14 0.72
C SER A 121 -10.06 0.34 0.58
N ASP A 122 -10.93 -0.05 1.51
CA ASP A 122 -12.33 0.40 1.53
C ASP A 122 -12.40 1.91 1.84
N LEU A 123 -11.57 2.40 2.78
CA LEU A 123 -11.41 3.84 3.04
C LEU A 123 -10.91 4.60 1.80
N GLU A 124 -9.95 4.04 1.05
CA GLU A 124 -9.50 4.62 -0.22
C GLU A 124 -10.66 4.73 -1.22
N ILE A 125 -11.42 3.65 -1.43
CA ILE A 125 -12.54 3.60 -2.37
C ILE A 125 -13.61 4.65 -2.02
N GLU A 126 -13.85 4.87 -0.73
CA GLU A 126 -14.84 5.82 -0.24
C GLU A 126 -14.38 7.29 -0.32
N ASN A 127 -13.07 7.55 -0.17
CA ASN A 127 -12.58 8.90 0.10
C ASN A 127 -11.61 9.44 -0.94
N ARG A 128 -10.94 8.60 -1.74
CA ARG A 128 -9.99 9.03 -2.77
C ARG A 128 -10.67 9.90 -3.81
N THR A 129 -10.07 11.05 -4.11
CA THR A 129 -10.58 12.02 -5.08
C THR A 129 -9.66 12.22 -6.29
N VAL A 130 -8.40 11.81 -6.19
CA VAL A 130 -7.38 11.98 -7.25
C VAL A 130 -7.12 10.66 -7.95
N TYR A 131 -7.48 10.60 -9.22
CA TYR A 131 -7.27 9.47 -10.12
C TYR A 131 -6.48 9.91 -11.35
N ASN A 132 -6.08 8.95 -12.19
CA ASN A 132 -5.48 9.27 -13.48
C ASN A 132 -6.44 10.09 -14.33
N ASP A 133 -6.00 11.26 -14.80
CA ASP A 133 -6.81 12.12 -15.66
C ASP A 133 -5.93 12.88 -16.66
N GLY A 134 -6.15 12.65 -17.95
CA GLY A 134 -5.35 13.26 -19.01
C GLY A 134 -3.87 12.90 -18.89
N ASP A 135 -3.02 13.90 -18.66
CA ASP A 135 -1.56 13.76 -18.48
C ASP A 135 -1.12 13.79 -17.01
N ASN A 136 -2.08 13.68 -16.07
CA ASN A 136 -1.84 13.63 -14.65
C ASN A 136 -2.02 12.22 -14.07
N LEU A 137 -0.97 11.70 -13.44
CA LEU A 137 -1.02 10.45 -12.67
C LEU A 137 -1.53 10.72 -11.27
N GLY A 138 -2.53 9.99 -10.82
CA GLY A 138 -3.06 10.06 -9.45
C GLY A 138 -2.44 8.98 -8.55
N VAL A 139 -1.93 9.38 -7.39
CA VAL A 139 -1.42 8.48 -6.34
C VAL A 139 -2.12 8.77 -5.03
N TYR A 140 -2.35 7.77 -4.21
CA TYR A 140 -3.00 7.87 -2.91
C TYR A 140 -2.10 7.33 -1.80
N ILE A 141 -1.94 8.10 -0.73
CA ILE A 141 -1.21 7.73 0.48
C ILE A 141 -2.10 7.99 1.69
N TYR A 142 -2.33 6.97 2.52
CA TYR A 142 -3.10 7.11 3.75
C TYR A 142 -2.19 7.06 4.97
N PHE A 143 -2.25 8.07 5.83
CA PHE A 143 -1.59 8.12 7.13
C PHE A 143 -2.58 7.70 8.20
N ALA A 144 -2.39 6.49 8.73
CA ALA A 144 -3.31 5.81 9.62
C ALA A 144 -3.11 6.21 11.09
N ASP A 145 -4.22 6.31 11.81
CA ASP A 145 -4.26 6.60 13.25
C ASP A 145 -4.28 5.35 14.14
N ALA A 146 -4.23 4.17 13.53
CA ALA A 146 -4.15 2.88 14.20
C ALA A 146 -3.02 2.03 13.61
N PRO A 147 -2.43 1.08 14.37
CA PRO A 147 -1.41 0.16 13.89
C PRO A 147 -1.97 -0.86 12.88
N SER A 148 -1.09 -1.62 12.26
CA SER A 148 -1.46 -2.75 11.42
C SER A 148 -2.02 -3.92 12.25
N GLU A 149 -3.03 -4.64 11.73
CA GLU A 149 -3.52 -5.89 12.34
C GLU A 149 -2.44 -6.98 12.39
N ASN A 150 -1.40 -6.86 11.57
CA ASN A 150 -0.30 -7.83 11.50
C ASN A 150 0.80 -7.55 12.52
N ASP A 151 0.70 -6.49 13.31
CA ASP A 151 1.68 -6.17 14.34
C ASP A 151 1.66 -7.20 15.46
N ASP A 152 2.83 -7.71 15.82
CA ASP A 152 3.05 -8.55 17.00
C ASP A 152 4.15 -7.91 17.86
N ILE A 153 3.71 -7.09 18.80
CA ILE A 153 4.60 -6.32 19.68
C ILE A 153 5.42 -7.26 20.57
N ASP A 154 4.88 -8.42 20.96
CA ASP A 154 5.57 -9.39 21.81
C ASP A 154 6.72 -10.08 21.07
N GLU A 155 6.60 -10.28 19.75
CA GLU A 155 7.64 -10.78 18.86
C GLU A 155 8.52 -9.65 18.27
N GLY A 156 8.20 -8.40 18.57
CA GLY A 156 8.93 -7.24 18.04
C GLY A 156 8.64 -6.93 16.56
N LEU A 157 7.49 -7.36 16.07
CA LEU A 157 7.04 -7.11 14.70
C LEU A 157 6.07 -5.93 14.70
N VAL A 158 6.49 -4.80 14.14
CA VAL A 158 5.66 -3.62 13.96
C VAL A 158 5.82 -3.10 12.52
N THR A 159 4.69 -2.88 11.87
CA THR A 159 4.63 -2.44 10.48
C THR A 159 4.57 -0.93 10.42
N LEU A 160 5.42 -0.31 9.60
CA LEU A 160 5.44 1.16 9.42
C LEU A 160 4.70 1.61 8.17
N GLY A 161 4.73 0.81 7.13
CA GLY A 161 4.08 1.10 5.86
C GLY A 161 3.76 -0.17 5.10
N ALA A 162 2.93 -0.03 4.07
CA ALA A 162 2.61 -1.09 3.15
C ALA A 162 2.11 -0.54 1.81
N VAL A 163 2.61 -1.09 0.71
CA VAL A 163 2.03 -0.92 -0.61
C VAL A 163 1.00 -2.01 -0.86
N TYR A 164 -0.15 -1.67 -1.44
CA TYR A 164 -1.22 -2.66 -1.68
C TYR A 164 -1.84 -2.57 -3.07
N ARG A 165 -1.45 -1.55 -3.85
CA ARG A 165 -1.79 -1.38 -5.27
C ARG A 165 -0.72 -0.57 -5.98
N ASN A 166 -0.82 -0.47 -7.29
CA ASN A 166 0.15 0.24 -8.13
C ASN A 166 0.26 1.75 -7.88
N THR A 167 -0.75 2.36 -7.27
CA THR A 167 -0.79 3.80 -6.95
C THR A 167 -1.30 4.07 -5.53
N SER A 168 -1.24 3.07 -4.64
CA SER A 168 -1.80 3.20 -3.30
C SER A 168 -0.91 2.56 -2.25
N MET A 169 -0.70 3.29 -1.15
CA MET A 169 0.07 2.84 0.00
C MET A 169 -0.50 3.42 1.31
N VAL A 170 -0.16 2.79 2.41
CA VAL A 170 -0.46 3.25 3.76
C VAL A 170 0.82 3.47 4.55
N ILE A 171 0.81 4.49 5.41
CA ILE A 171 1.81 4.75 6.44
C ILE A 171 1.11 4.65 7.79
N TYR A 172 1.59 3.78 8.67
CA TYR A 172 1.02 3.60 10.02
C TYR A 172 1.60 4.65 10.98
N GLU A 173 1.09 5.87 10.84
CA GLU A 173 1.63 7.06 11.53
C GLU A 173 1.56 6.92 13.05
N SER A 174 0.53 6.27 13.60
CA SER A 174 0.44 5.95 15.03
C SER A 174 1.62 5.10 15.52
N THR A 175 2.06 4.12 14.72
CA THR A 175 3.20 3.26 15.02
C THR A 175 4.52 4.06 14.93
N ILE A 176 4.66 4.92 13.92
CA ILE A 176 5.84 5.81 13.77
C ILE A 176 6.01 6.71 14.99
N ILE A 177 4.93 7.39 15.41
CA ILE A 177 4.95 8.26 16.59
C ILE A 177 5.31 7.46 17.86
N ALA A 178 4.74 6.27 18.03
CA ALA A 178 5.03 5.40 19.15
C ALA A 178 6.50 4.96 19.16
N LEU A 179 7.07 4.58 18.02
CA LEU A 179 8.48 4.19 17.90
C LEU A 179 9.42 5.36 18.18
N ALA A 180 9.18 6.53 17.60
CA ALA A 180 9.99 7.72 17.81
C ALA A 180 10.07 8.10 19.29
N SER A 181 8.99 7.87 20.05
CA SER A 181 8.96 8.14 21.50
C SER A 181 9.93 7.27 22.32
N ASN A 182 10.45 6.20 21.73
CA ASN A 182 11.41 5.28 22.37
C ASN A 182 12.88 5.61 22.04
N SER A 183 13.15 6.61 21.20
CA SER A 183 14.51 7.01 20.84
C SER A 183 14.80 8.46 21.26
N ASP A 184 16.01 8.69 21.75
CA ASP A 184 16.56 10.04 22.01
C ASP A 184 17.34 10.58 20.80
N LEU A 185 17.58 9.77 19.77
CA LEU A 185 18.44 10.07 18.62
C LEU A 185 17.69 10.26 17.32
N VAL A 186 16.53 9.61 17.19
CA VAL A 186 15.71 9.54 15.97
C VAL A 186 14.36 10.17 16.22
N THR A 187 13.92 11.02 15.31
CA THR A 187 12.63 11.71 15.37
C THR A 187 11.56 10.99 14.58
N ALA A 188 10.28 11.35 14.79
CA ALA A 188 9.20 10.85 13.96
C ALA A 188 9.43 11.22 12.48
N THR A 189 9.92 12.41 12.19
CA THR A 189 10.27 12.86 10.84
C THR A 189 11.29 11.95 10.15
N ASP A 190 12.30 11.46 10.87
CA ASP A 190 13.31 10.55 10.31
C ASP A 190 12.69 9.22 9.91
N ILE A 191 11.80 8.68 10.76
CA ILE A 191 11.11 7.41 10.50
C ILE A 191 10.09 7.58 9.38
N GLU A 192 9.29 8.66 9.40
CA GLU A 192 8.35 9.01 8.32
C GLU A 192 9.06 9.08 6.97
N SER A 193 10.16 9.84 6.90
CA SER A 193 10.92 10.05 5.66
C SER A 193 11.47 8.73 5.11
N ALA A 194 12.03 7.89 5.98
CA ALA A 194 12.54 6.59 5.58
C ALA A 194 11.40 5.68 5.08
N THR A 195 10.30 5.60 5.84
CA THR A 195 9.16 4.74 5.49
C THR A 195 8.47 5.21 4.21
N LEU A 196 8.19 6.51 4.09
CA LEU A 196 7.52 7.09 2.93
C LEU A 196 8.29 6.85 1.63
N ASN A 197 9.62 7.09 1.65
CA ASN A 197 10.46 6.88 0.50
C ASN A 197 10.67 5.39 0.17
N HIS A 198 10.74 4.51 1.18
CA HIS A 198 10.83 3.06 1.02
C HIS A 198 9.59 2.50 0.31
N GLU A 199 8.41 2.76 0.88
CA GLU A 199 7.15 2.27 0.30
C GLU A 199 6.92 2.84 -1.11
N PHE A 200 7.27 4.11 -1.32
CA PHE A 200 7.17 4.70 -2.64
C PHE A 200 8.18 4.10 -3.63
N GLY A 201 9.33 3.65 -3.17
CA GLY A 201 10.30 2.88 -3.96
C GLY A 201 9.68 1.61 -4.56
N HIS A 202 8.81 0.92 -3.82
CA HIS A 202 8.06 -0.23 -4.33
C HIS A 202 7.04 0.16 -5.41
N LEU A 203 6.37 1.32 -5.28
CA LEU A 203 5.51 1.83 -6.35
C LEU A 203 6.32 2.16 -7.61
N MET A 204 7.56 2.58 -7.46
CA MET A 204 8.52 2.80 -8.56
C MET A 204 9.12 1.51 -9.13
N GLY A 205 8.67 0.33 -8.67
CA GLY A 205 9.07 -0.98 -9.18
C GLY A 205 10.40 -1.49 -8.63
N LEU A 206 10.88 -0.95 -7.50
CA LEU A 206 12.14 -1.38 -6.92
C LEU A 206 12.05 -2.78 -6.33
N VAL A 207 13.13 -3.46 -6.48
CA VAL A 207 13.50 -4.79 -6.03
C VAL A 207 12.48 -5.85 -6.48
N ASN A 208 12.42 -6.05 -7.81
CA ASN A 208 11.60 -7.05 -8.49
C ASN A 208 10.08 -6.92 -8.29
N LEU A 209 9.61 -5.83 -7.70
CA LEU A 209 8.19 -5.61 -7.50
C LEU A 209 7.56 -4.91 -8.73
N GLY A 210 6.94 -5.71 -9.60
CA GLY A 210 6.32 -5.26 -10.84
C GLY A 210 7.30 -5.06 -12.01
N THR A 211 8.58 -4.82 -11.75
CA THR A 211 9.66 -4.74 -12.73
C THR A 211 10.83 -5.61 -12.31
N VAL A 212 11.56 -6.17 -13.26
CA VAL A 212 12.73 -7.02 -12.98
C VAL A 212 13.96 -6.15 -12.77
N ALA A 213 14.69 -6.39 -11.68
CA ALA A 213 15.95 -5.71 -11.39
C ALA A 213 16.98 -5.93 -12.52
N ILE A 214 17.77 -4.91 -12.82
CA ILE A 214 18.84 -5.00 -13.87
C ILE A 214 19.92 -5.96 -13.42
N ASN A 215 20.35 -5.84 -12.18
CA ASN A 215 21.29 -6.77 -11.54
C ASN A 215 20.60 -7.45 -10.36
N ASP A 216 21.05 -8.64 -10.04
CA ASP A 216 20.54 -9.39 -8.88
C ASP A 216 21.08 -8.76 -7.58
N HIS A 217 20.21 -8.05 -6.87
CA HIS A 217 20.48 -7.46 -5.55
C HIS A 217 19.29 -7.61 -4.58
N GLU A 218 18.40 -8.57 -4.88
CA GLU A 218 17.29 -8.89 -4.01
C GLU A 218 17.75 -9.73 -2.81
N ASP A 219 17.25 -9.40 -1.62
CA ASP A 219 17.37 -10.27 -0.46
C ASP A 219 16.45 -11.49 -0.60
N THR A 220 16.88 -12.61 -0.02
CA THR A 220 16.18 -13.87 -0.20
C THR A 220 15.87 -14.53 1.13
N THR A 221 14.70 -15.16 1.19
CA THR A 221 14.26 -16.00 2.30
C THR A 221 14.07 -17.45 1.84
N THR A 222 13.85 -18.34 2.79
CA THR A 222 13.51 -19.74 2.47
C THR A 222 12.07 -19.98 2.88
N ASP A 223 11.25 -20.41 1.93
CA ASP A 223 9.84 -20.76 2.16
C ASP A 223 9.69 -22.08 2.98
N ASP A 224 8.46 -22.41 3.35
CA ASP A 224 8.16 -23.60 4.15
C ASP A 224 8.48 -24.92 3.42
N ASP A 225 8.59 -24.91 2.08
CA ASP A 225 8.95 -26.04 1.24
C ASP A 225 10.49 -26.14 1.03
N GLY A 226 11.25 -25.18 1.56
CA GLY A 226 12.71 -25.13 1.48
C GLY A 226 13.25 -24.47 0.19
N ASN A 227 12.41 -23.79 -0.58
CA ASN A 227 12.84 -23.04 -1.77
C ASN A 227 13.36 -21.67 -1.36
N VAL A 228 14.40 -21.21 -2.05
CA VAL A 228 14.86 -19.82 -1.92
C VAL A 228 13.93 -18.93 -2.73
N VAL A 229 13.35 -17.92 -2.08
CA VAL A 229 12.42 -16.95 -2.67
C VAL A 229 12.91 -15.54 -2.37
N GLY A 230 12.70 -14.61 -3.30
CA GLY A 230 12.93 -13.19 -3.07
C GLY A 230 11.91 -12.63 -2.10
N ASN A 231 12.26 -11.54 -1.44
CA ASN A 231 11.36 -10.84 -0.50
C ASN A 231 11.08 -9.38 -0.90
N ASN A 232 11.38 -9.03 -2.14
CA ASN A 232 11.20 -7.70 -2.73
C ASN A 232 12.00 -6.59 -2.05
N HIS A 233 13.07 -6.92 -1.35
CA HIS A 233 13.93 -5.96 -0.67
C HIS A 233 15.38 -6.09 -1.12
N CYS A 234 16.12 -4.98 -1.00
CA CYS A 234 17.53 -4.93 -1.37
C CYS A 234 18.41 -5.67 -0.35
N ASN A 235 19.44 -6.35 -0.81
CA ASN A 235 20.43 -7.02 0.02
C ASN A 235 21.67 -6.16 0.33
N VAL A 236 21.72 -4.92 -0.19
CA VAL A 236 22.87 -4.01 -0.02
C VAL A 236 22.77 -3.28 1.32
N PRO A 237 23.75 -3.44 2.24
CA PRO A 237 23.71 -2.80 3.55
C PRO A 237 23.62 -1.27 3.45
N GLY A 238 22.70 -0.68 4.23
CA GLY A 238 22.48 0.76 4.26
C GLY A 238 21.62 1.31 3.14
N CYS A 239 21.14 0.47 2.23
CA CYS A 239 20.16 0.87 1.22
C CYS A 239 18.80 1.20 1.85
N LEU A 240 18.13 2.22 1.33
CA LEU A 240 16.76 2.56 1.70
C LEU A 240 15.79 1.37 1.54
N MET A 241 15.98 0.54 0.50
CA MET A 241 15.13 -0.61 0.20
C MET A 241 15.50 -1.90 0.96
N LEU A 242 16.33 -1.80 2.02
CA LEU A 242 16.72 -2.95 2.82
C LEU A 242 15.58 -3.37 3.76
N ALA A 243 15.19 -4.65 3.73
CA ALA A 243 14.15 -5.19 4.62
C ALA A 243 14.64 -5.42 6.05
N GLN A 244 15.90 -5.83 6.16
CA GLN A 244 16.55 -6.21 7.41
C GLN A 244 17.94 -5.65 7.47
N LEU A 245 18.22 -5.00 8.56
CA LEU A 245 19.58 -4.68 8.93
C LEU A 245 20.14 -5.85 9.73
N SER A 246 20.95 -6.63 9.04
CA SER A 246 21.59 -7.81 9.61
C SER A 246 22.70 -7.40 10.57
N PHE A 247 22.41 -7.39 11.85
CA PHE A 247 23.44 -7.63 12.85
C PHE A 247 23.09 -8.90 13.61
N ASN A 248 23.67 -10.06 13.23
CA ASN A 248 23.86 -11.31 13.98
C ASN A 248 22.84 -11.65 15.10
N LEU A 249 21.59 -11.27 14.97
CA LEU A 249 20.52 -11.86 15.73
C LEU A 249 20.04 -13.09 14.96
N PRO A 250 19.76 -14.21 15.65
CA PRO A 250 19.22 -15.38 14.98
C PRO A 250 17.96 -14.93 14.25
N SER A 251 17.95 -15.16 12.94
CA SER A 251 16.84 -14.83 12.03
C SER A 251 15.52 -15.24 12.69
N ILE A 252 14.80 -14.26 13.23
CA ILE A 252 13.40 -14.42 13.56
C ILE A 252 12.72 -14.50 12.21
N ARG A 253 12.30 -15.71 11.86
CA ARG A 253 11.62 -15.99 10.60
C ARG A 253 10.35 -15.15 10.56
N GLN A 254 10.33 -14.18 9.68
CA GLN A 254 9.07 -13.54 9.30
C GLN A 254 8.24 -14.53 8.48
N ASN A 255 7.66 -15.53 9.15
CA ASN A 255 6.49 -16.20 8.64
C ASN A 255 5.32 -15.27 8.97
N VAL A 256 5.12 -14.23 8.19
CA VAL A 256 3.86 -13.50 8.22
C VAL A 256 2.81 -14.48 7.67
N SER A 257 2.24 -15.26 8.58
CA SER A 257 1.09 -16.09 8.30
C SER A 257 -0.09 -15.14 8.16
N PHE A 258 -0.31 -14.68 6.94
CA PHE A 258 -1.50 -13.90 6.61
C PHE A 258 -2.74 -14.73 6.99
N GLY A 259 -3.63 -14.13 7.77
CA GLY A 259 -4.88 -14.72 8.18
C GLY A 259 -5.65 -15.32 7.00
N LYS A 260 -6.43 -16.33 7.28
CA LYS A 260 -7.08 -17.25 6.33
C LYS A 260 -8.18 -16.63 5.47
N GLU A 261 -8.23 -15.32 5.22
CA GLU A 261 -9.24 -14.71 4.38
C GLU A 261 -8.62 -14.10 3.13
N GLN A 262 -9.37 -14.16 2.01
CA GLN A 262 -9.01 -13.64 0.68
C GLN A 262 -9.07 -12.10 0.71
N GLY A 263 -8.19 -11.46 1.48
CA GLY A 263 -8.03 -10.02 1.53
C GLY A 263 -6.88 -9.52 0.66
N LEU A 264 -6.80 -8.23 0.47
CA LEU A 264 -5.64 -7.55 -0.10
C LEU A 264 -4.40 -7.90 0.73
N LYS A 265 -3.31 -8.18 0.04
CA LYS A 265 -2.01 -8.46 0.65
C LYS A 265 -1.05 -7.36 0.28
N SER A 266 -0.17 -7.02 1.21
CA SER A 266 1.01 -6.24 0.89
C SER A 266 2.09 -7.16 0.33
N ASP A 267 2.78 -6.67 -0.68
CA ASP A 267 3.99 -7.32 -1.19
C ASP A 267 5.23 -6.89 -0.38
N CYS A 268 5.09 -5.90 0.50
CA CYS A 268 6.10 -5.42 1.44
C CYS A 268 5.47 -5.12 2.81
N SER A 269 6.21 -5.42 3.87
CA SER A 269 5.97 -4.85 5.19
C SER A 269 7.31 -4.50 5.85
N LEU A 270 7.56 -3.20 6.02
CA LEU A 270 8.77 -2.68 6.65
C LEU A 270 8.68 -2.85 8.17
N ASN A 271 9.67 -3.56 8.75
CA ASN A 271 9.74 -3.76 10.19
C ASN A 271 10.27 -2.51 10.91
N GLY A 272 9.43 -1.91 11.75
CA GLY A 272 9.72 -0.64 12.42
C GLY A 272 10.86 -0.69 13.42
N LEU A 273 11.03 -1.77 14.18
CA LEU A 273 12.11 -1.86 15.15
C LEU A 273 13.49 -1.97 14.48
N GLN A 274 13.55 -2.67 13.35
CA GLN A 274 14.79 -2.80 12.59
C GLN A 274 15.15 -1.48 11.89
N LEU A 275 14.16 -0.78 11.34
CA LEU A 275 14.39 0.55 10.80
C LEU A 275 14.89 1.51 11.87
N LEU A 276 14.25 1.55 13.05
CA LEU A 276 14.67 2.41 14.15
C LEU A 276 16.13 2.18 14.54
N GLU A 277 16.55 0.91 14.69
CA GLU A 277 17.95 0.55 15.02
C GLU A 277 18.94 1.11 13.98
N GLN A 278 18.60 1.03 12.68
CA GLN A 278 19.43 1.61 11.62
C GLN A 278 19.53 3.12 11.72
N LEU A 279 18.40 3.78 11.87
CA LEU A 279 18.38 5.23 11.98
C LEU A 279 19.20 5.69 13.18
N GLU A 280 19.16 4.97 14.32
CA GLU A 280 19.98 5.25 15.49
C GLU A 280 21.48 5.05 15.23
N ILE A 281 21.87 4.01 14.49
CA ILE A 281 23.25 3.78 14.07
C ILE A 281 23.72 4.93 13.17
N ASN A 282 22.90 5.33 12.22
CA ASN A 282 23.19 6.45 11.32
C ASN A 282 23.33 7.76 12.11
N ALA A 283 22.39 8.05 13.01
CA ALA A 283 22.40 9.24 13.87
C ALA A 283 23.64 9.30 14.78
N ALA A 284 24.10 8.16 15.27
CA ALA A 284 25.33 8.07 16.06
C ALA A 284 26.61 8.22 15.22
N SER A 285 26.52 8.12 13.91
CA SER A 285 27.65 8.20 12.98
C SER A 285 27.84 9.65 12.50
N SER A 286 29.00 10.24 12.76
CA SER A 286 29.28 11.66 12.52
C SER A 286 29.27 12.08 11.04
N ASN A 287 29.15 11.15 10.08
CA ASN A 287 29.37 11.39 8.63
C ASN A 287 28.28 10.80 7.73
N SER A 288 27.14 10.37 8.25
CA SER A 288 26.04 9.84 7.45
C SER A 288 24.75 10.62 7.69
N ASP A 289 23.93 10.74 6.66
CA ASP A 289 22.56 11.18 6.81
C ASP A 289 21.80 10.14 7.66
N ILE A 290 20.86 10.60 8.49
CA ILE A 290 20.07 9.70 9.35
C ILE A 290 19.23 8.78 8.48
N VAL A 291 18.49 9.36 7.53
CA VAL A 291 17.63 8.62 6.59
C VAL A 291 18.49 7.95 5.51
N PRO A 292 18.36 6.62 5.32
CA PRO A 292 19.06 5.91 4.25
C PRO A 292 18.70 6.44 2.86
N VAL A 293 19.65 6.33 1.93
CA VAL A 293 19.42 6.63 0.51
C VAL A 293 19.44 5.33 -0.32
N LEU A 294 18.94 5.40 -1.54
CA LEU A 294 19.04 4.30 -2.48
C LEU A 294 20.50 4.01 -2.85
N ASP A 295 20.89 2.74 -2.81
CA ASP A 295 22.19 2.29 -3.29
C ASP A 295 22.29 2.38 -4.83
N PRO A 296 23.49 2.17 -5.41
CA PRO A 296 23.68 2.25 -6.85
C PRO A 296 22.83 1.26 -7.68
N GLU A 297 22.56 0.07 -7.17
CA GLU A 297 21.78 -0.94 -7.90
C GLU A 297 20.30 -0.53 -7.95
N CYS A 298 19.71 -0.10 -6.82
CA CYS A 298 18.37 0.45 -6.79
C CYS A 298 18.21 1.69 -7.69
N ARG A 299 19.22 2.58 -7.72
CA ARG A 299 19.19 3.75 -8.63
C ARG A 299 19.31 3.34 -10.10
N LEU A 300 20.05 2.27 -10.40
CA LEU A 300 20.14 1.71 -11.74
C LEU A 300 18.77 1.16 -12.19
N ASP A 301 18.06 0.46 -11.30
CA ASP A 301 16.72 -0.04 -11.57
C ASP A 301 15.72 1.09 -11.81
N LEU A 302 15.73 2.16 -11.01
CA LEU A 302 14.88 3.33 -11.28
C LEU A 302 15.13 3.89 -12.66
N SER A 303 16.41 4.02 -13.07
CA SER A 303 16.77 4.48 -14.41
C SER A 303 16.26 3.52 -15.50
N GLY A 304 16.35 2.21 -15.27
CA GLY A 304 15.82 1.17 -16.15
C GLY A 304 14.30 1.20 -16.28
N ASN A 305 13.60 1.52 -15.20
CA ASN A 305 12.15 1.66 -15.15
C ASN A 305 11.63 2.97 -15.76
N GLY A 306 12.53 3.85 -16.22
CA GLY A 306 12.17 5.10 -16.89
C GLY A 306 12.45 6.37 -16.08
N GLY A 307 13.10 6.24 -14.94
CA GLY A 307 13.52 7.35 -14.09
C GLY A 307 14.77 8.08 -14.57
N ARG A 308 15.15 9.12 -13.84
CA ARG A 308 16.37 9.89 -14.12
C ARG A 308 17.61 9.02 -13.91
N PRO A 309 18.61 9.11 -14.79
CA PRO A 309 19.88 8.44 -14.58
C PRO A 309 20.56 8.98 -13.31
N SER A 310 21.19 8.07 -12.54
CA SER A 310 22.02 8.48 -11.41
C SER A 310 23.15 9.39 -11.89
N THR A 311 23.29 10.54 -11.24
CA THR A 311 24.37 11.51 -11.55
C THR A 311 25.65 11.23 -10.78
N ASP A 312 25.63 10.28 -9.86
CA ASP A 312 26.78 9.88 -9.06
C ASP A 312 27.60 8.82 -9.81
N THR A 313 28.67 9.28 -10.44
CA THR A 313 29.76 8.45 -10.99
C THR A 313 30.91 8.38 -10.00
#